data_e475f426d47553ec7b3d4a87e5a2e4ef
#
_entry.id   e475f426d47553ec7b3d4a87e5a2e4ef
#
_cell.length_a   1.000
_cell.length_b   1.000
_cell.length_c   1.000
_cell.angle_alpha   90.00
_cell.angle_beta   90.00
_cell.angle_gamma   90.00
#
_symmetry.space_group_name_H-M   'P 1'
#
loop_
_entity.id
_entity.type
_entity.pdbx_description
1 polymer ?
#
loop_
_entity_poly.entity_id
_entity_poly.type
_entity_poly.pdbx_seq_one_letter_code
_entity_poly.pdbx_strand_id
1 'polypeptide(L)'
;MNKLKNTLLTACLLTLAQGAHAAEVNLRFAHFWPAQSAIGKHWQAWAKSVEAASNNRIAVEVYPSQTLAKAPKIYDAVISGIADIGVTAQGYTANRFPLTQIVELPGQTKSSTHGSCLVQTLLADGAINQEYDESHPLFVFTTGPNYLHSKGKAVRTPDDLKGLRIRRPTAVVSELLADAGSQPVGMPAPQTYQSMSRGVIDGGILSWEGAKAFRLNDLADHHTEFNFNTLSLVMTMNKQTYNDLPDDLRQVIDNHAGLTWSIKSGEVMDAEDTVGREQAVAQNQTIITIENGINNPQWKEFVDRATNNYLDQVGGPARNVYLQMQKLSNSCKI
;
A
#
# COMPACT_ATOMS: atom_id res chain seq x y z
N MET A 1 -35.09 45.43 -50.32
CA MET A 1 -34.41 45.48 -49.00
C MET A 1 -34.45 44.16 -48.22
N ASN A 2 -34.33 42.98 -48.82
CA ASN A 2 -34.49 41.69 -48.12
C ASN A 2 -33.39 40.63 -48.47
N LYS A 3 -32.24 41.02 -48.99
CA LYS A 3 -31.12 40.11 -49.31
C LYS A 3 -29.87 40.27 -48.37
N LEU A 4 -29.87 41.21 -47.42
CA LEU A 4 -28.73 41.43 -46.53
C LEU A 4 -28.89 40.82 -45.10
N LYS A 5 -30.04 40.22 -44.79
CA LYS A 5 -30.28 39.63 -43.42
C LYS A 5 -29.95 38.14 -43.30
N ASN A 6 -29.75 37.42 -44.42
CA ASN A 6 -29.50 35.98 -44.36
C ASN A 6 -28.00 35.59 -44.37
N THR A 7 -27.08 36.57 -44.54
CA THR A 7 -25.64 36.26 -44.62
C THR A 7 -24.92 36.36 -43.24
N LEU A 8 -25.58 36.97 -42.25
CA LEU A 8 -24.98 37.08 -40.90
C LEU A 8 -25.32 35.91 -39.93
N LEU A 9 -26.32 35.06 -40.29
CA LEU A 9 -26.70 33.93 -39.42
C LEU A 9 -25.85 32.67 -39.66
N THR A 10 -25.15 32.56 -40.80
CA THR A 10 -24.35 31.38 -41.16
C THR A 10 -22.92 31.46 -40.62
N ALA A 11 -22.43 32.61 -40.17
CA ALA A 11 -21.07 32.82 -39.68
C ALA A 11 -20.85 32.49 -38.18
N CYS A 12 -21.93 32.31 -37.38
CA CYS A 12 -21.84 32.08 -35.92
C CYS A 12 -21.92 30.62 -35.51
N LEU A 13 -22.05 29.65 -36.45
CA LEU A 13 -22.19 28.22 -36.12
C LEU A 13 -20.91 27.41 -36.31
N LEU A 14 -19.77 28.04 -36.65
CA LEU A 14 -18.51 27.34 -36.95
C LEU A 14 -17.46 27.38 -35.82
N THR A 15 -17.78 27.83 -34.61
CA THR A 15 -16.77 28.00 -33.54
C THR A 15 -17.00 27.15 -32.29
N LEU A 16 -17.77 26.08 -32.30
CA LEU A 16 -18.00 25.19 -31.14
C LEU A 16 -17.81 23.71 -31.43
N ALA A 17 -17.00 23.36 -32.41
CA ALA A 17 -16.40 22.02 -32.47
C ALA A 17 -15.06 22.06 -31.70
N GLN A 18 -15.09 22.34 -30.40
CA GLN A 18 -14.04 21.81 -29.52
C GLN A 18 -14.26 20.30 -29.52
N GLY A 19 -13.53 19.62 -30.41
CA GLY A 19 -13.56 18.19 -30.52
C GLY A 19 -13.28 17.58 -29.15
N ALA A 20 -14.23 16.83 -28.63
CA ALA A 20 -13.92 15.82 -27.65
C ALA A 20 -12.95 14.85 -28.32
N HIS A 21 -11.65 15.13 -28.26
CA HIS A 21 -10.64 14.16 -28.67
C HIS A 21 -10.80 12.99 -27.71
N ALA A 22 -11.18 11.82 -28.24
CA ALA A 22 -11.02 10.56 -27.51
C ALA A 22 -9.56 10.47 -27.03
N ALA A 23 -9.36 10.01 -25.81
CA ALA A 23 -8.00 9.84 -25.29
C ALA A 23 -7.22 8.92 -26.21
N GLU A 24 -5.96 9.27 -26.45
CA GLU A 24 -5.04 8.50 -27.28
C GLU A 24 -4.66 7.17 -26.62
N VAL A 25 -4.56 7.20 -25.29
CA VAL A 25 -4.22 6.05 -24.44
C VAL A 25 -5.26 5.90 -23.35
N ASN A 26 -5.81 4.69 -23.16
CA ASN A 26 -6.73 4.36 -22.09
C ASN A 26 -6.05 3.35 -21.15
N LEU A 27 -5.88 3.72 -19.86
CA LEU A 27 -5.20 2.91 -18.85
C LEU A 27 -6.22 2.40 -17.83
N ARG A 28 -6.24 1.09 -17.57
CA ARG A 28 -7.02 0.46 -16.50
C ARG A 28 -6.18 0.40 -15.25
N PHE A 29 -6.62 1.06 -14.18
CA PHE A 29 -5.91 1.14 -12.92
C PHE A 29 -6.64 0.37 -11.81
N ALA A 30 -6.07 -0.75 -11.34
CA ALA A 30 -6.64 -1.63 -10.33
C ALA A 30 -6.06 -1.38 -8.93
N HIS A 31 -6.92 -1.32 -7.92
CA HIS A 31 -6.51 -1.34 -6.51
C HIS A 31 -7.56 -2.00 -5.60
N PHE A 32 -7.18 -2.30 -4.34
CA PHE A 32 -8.05 -3.06 -3.45
C PHE A 32 -8.74 -2.22 -2.35
N TRP A 33 -8.39 -0.93 -2.17
CA TRP A 33 -9.05 -0.07 -1.19
C TRP A 33 -10.47 0.29 -1.61
N PRO A 34 -11.37 0.53 -0.61
CA PRO A 34 -12.69 1.11 -0.91
C PRO A 34 -12.56 2.45 -1.62
N ALA A 35 -13.42 2.70 -2.63
CA ALA A 35 -13.38 3.93 -3.42
C ALA A 35 -13.51 5.21 -2.57
N GLN A 36 -14.28 5.15 -1.48
CA GLN A 36 -14.55 6.29 -0.60
C GLN A 36 -13.50 6.48 0.51
N SER A 37 -12.58 5.52 0.72
CA SER A 37 -11.46 5.71 1.65
C SER A 37 -10.55 6.84 1.16
N ALA A 38 -9.79 7.45 2.07
CA ALA A 38 -8.84 8.50 1.71
C ALA A 38 -7.81 7.99 0.70
N ILE A 39 -7.34 6.76 0.88
CA ILE A 39 -6.40 6.12 -0.05
C ILE A 39 -7.07 5.85 -1.41
N GLY A 40 -8.32 5.39 -1.46
CA GLY A 40 -9.06 5.26 -2.71
C GLY A 40 -9.20 6.59 -3.45
N LYS A 41 -9.47 7.68 -2.72
CA LYS A 41 -9.50 9.05 -3.27
C LYS A 41 -8.14 9.54 -3.71
N HIS A 42 -7.06 9.18 -3.00
CA HIS A 42 -5.69 9.49 -3.39
C HIS A 42 -5.34 8.87 -4.76
N TRP A 43 -5.71 7.61 -4.99
CA TRP A 43 -5.52 6.97 -6.29
C TRP A 43 -6.34 7.62 -7.41
N GLN A 44 -7.56 8.02 -7.11
CA GLN A 44 -8.38 8.79 -8.06
C GLN A 44 -7.78 10.16 -8.37
N ALA A 45 -7.17 10.83 -7.38
CA ALA A 45 -6.48 12.10 -7.57
C ALA A 45 -5.19 11.93 -8.39
N TRP A 46 -4.44 10.83 -8.17
CA TRP A 46 -3.29 10.47 -8.99
C TRP A 46 -3.71 10.31 -10.47
N ALA A 47 -4.76 9.53 -10.73
CA ALA A 47 -5.29 9.32 -12.07
C ALA A 47 -5.66 10.64 -12.76
N LYS A 48 -6.41 11.50 -12.07
CA LYS A 48 -6.79 12.82 -12.58
C LYS A 48 -5.59 13.73 -12.85
N SER A 49 -4.52 13.64 -12.05
CA SER A 49 -3.32 14.44 -12.29
C SER A 49 -2.56 13.99 -13.53
N VAL A 50 -2.54 12.68 -13.83
CA VAL A 50 -2.00 12.14 -15.08
C VAL A 50 -2.83 12.60 -16.29
N GLU A 51 -4.17 12.51 -16.19
CA GLU A 51 -5.08 13.00 -17.24
C GLU A 51 -4.83 14.47 -17.55
N ALA A 52 -4.79 15.32 -16.52
CA ALA A 52 -4.57 16.75 -16.67
C ALA A 52 -3.17 17.07 -17.26
N ALA A 53 -2.12 16.39 -16.78
CA ALA A 53 -0.75 16.60 -17.24
C ALA A 53 -0.52 16.15 -18.69
N SER A 54 -1.30 15.19 -19.17
CA SER A 54 -1.29 14.72 -20.56
C SER A 54 -2.19 15.53 -21.50
N ASN A 55 -2.82 16.60 -21.03
CA ASN A 55 -3.87 17.33 -21.75
C ASN A 55 -5.03 16.41 -22.19
N ASN A 56 -5.41 15.45 -21.33
CA ASN A 56 -6.42 14.41 -21.57
C ASN A 56 -6.10 13.45 -22.73
N ARG A 57 -4.85 13.35 -23.15
CA ARG A 57 -4.41 12.33 -24.10
C ARG A 57 -4.29 10.95 -23.45
N ILE A 58 -4.02 10.88 -22.15
CA ILE A 58 -4.16 9.67 -21.33
C ILE A 58 -5.49 9.78 -20.57
N ALA A 59 -6.31 8.74 -20.64
CA ALA A 59 -7.45 8.52 -19.75
C ALA A 59 -7.10 7.38 -18.79
N VAL A 60 -7.43 7.53 -17.49
CA VAL A 60 -7.14 6.52 -16.47
C VAL A 60 -8.45 6.08 -15.80
N GLU A 61 -8.92 4.91 -16.15
CA GLU A 61 -10.10 4.30 -15.53
C GLU A 61 -9.71 3.55 -14.27
N VAL A 62 -10.15 4.05 -13.10
CA VAL A 62 -9.81 3.47 -11.79
C VAL A 62 -10.82 2.40 -11.40
N TYR A 63 -10.32 1.20 -11.06
CA TYR A 63 -11.08 0.03 -10.61
C TYR A 63 -10.78 -0.24 -9.12
N PRO A 64 -11.54 0.38 -8.20
CA PRO A 64 -11.34 0.22 -6.76
C PRO A 64 -11.95 -1.09 -6.24
N SER A 65 -11.73 -1.38 -4.96
CA SER A 65 -12.43 -2.45 -4.22
C SER A 65 -12.31 -3.83 -4.87
N GLN A 66 -11.20 -4.12 -5.55
CA GLN A 66 -10.96 -5.40 -6.23
C GLN A 66 -11.94 -5.68 -7.39
N THR A 67 -12.49 -4.65 -8.02
CA THR A 67 -13.48 -4.80 -9.10
C THR A 67 -12.88 -5.36 -10.38
N LEU A 68 -11.62 -5.06 -10.69
CA LEU A 68 -10.92 -5.62 -11.86
C LEU A 68 -10.16 -6.92 -11.52
N ALA A 69 -9.46 -6.95 -10.40
CA ALA A 69 -8.70 -8.10 -9.94
C ALA A 69 -8.72 -8.19 -8.41
N LYS A 70 -8.74 -9.42 -7.86
CA LYS A 70 -8.63 -9.65 -6.42
C LYS A 70 -7.27 -9.20 -5.88
N ALA A 71 -7.21 -8.70 -4.65
CA ALA A 71 -5.99 -8.12 -4.07
C ALA A 71 -4.73 -9.00 -4.27
N PRO A 72 -4.75 -10.33 -4.05
CA PRO A 72 -3.57 -11.17 -4.31
C PRO A 72 -3.27 -11.41 -5.80
N LYS A 73 -4.11 -10.93 -6.71
CA LYS A 73 -3.98 -11.12 -8.15
C LYS A 73 -3.75 -9.83 -8.93
N ILE A 74 -3.66 -8.67 -8.24
CA ILE A 74 -3.45 -7.39 -8.93
C ILE A 74 -2.10 -7.37 -9.64
N TYR A 75 -1.02 -7.86 -9.02
CA TYR A 75 0.30 -7.91 -9.66
C TYR A 75 0.27 -8.80 -10.92
N ASP A 76 -0.30 -10.01 -10.82
CA ASP A 76 -0.47 -10.92 -11.95
C ASP A 76 -1.32 -10.28 -13.07
N ALA A 77 -2.37 -9.52 -12.71
CA ALA A 77 -3.21 -8.81 -13.66
C ALA A 77 -2.44 -7.71 -14.40
N VAL A 78 -1.49 -7.04 -13.74
CA VAL A 78 -0.62 -6.05 -14.39
C VAL A 78 0.35 -6.70 -15.35
N ILE A 79 1.10 -7.72 -14.93
CA ILE A 79 2.08 -8.37 -15.83
C ILE A 79 1.44 -9.06 -17.02
N SER A 80 0.19 -9.54 -16.89
CA SER A 80 -0.58 -10.16 -17.98
C SER A 80 -1.38 -9.18 -18.84
N GLY A 81 -1.34 -7.87 -18.55
CA GLY A 81 -2.06 -6.84 -19.31
C GLY A 81 -3.58 -6.83 -19.09
N ILE A 82 -4.11 -7.50 -18.06
CA ILE A 82 -5.52 -7.36 -17.63
C ILE A 82 -5.74 -5.97 -17.02
N ALA A 83 -4.80 -5.49 -16.23
CA ALA A 83 -4.70 -4.11 -15.77
C ALA A 83 -3.44 -3.47 -16.37
N ASP A 84 -3.51 -2.19 -16.71
CA ASP A 84 -2.35 -1.44 -17.19
C ASP A 84 -1.52 -0.89 -16.03
N ILE A 85 -2.19 -0.52 -14.94
CA ILE A 85 -1.60 -0.05 -13.67
C ILE A 85 -2.24 -0.81 -12.50
N GLY A 86 -1.45 -1.10 -11.47
CA GLY A 86 -1.96 -1.71 -10.25
C GLY A 86 -1.26 -1.20 -9.00
N VAL A 87 -2.02 -1.05 -7.91
CA VAL A 87 -1.46 -0.89 -6.57
C VAL A 87 -1.75 -2.14 -5.75
N THR A 88 -0.69 -2.78 -5.27
CA THR A 88 -0.79 -4.01 -4.48
C THR A 88 0.27 -4.09 -3.39
N ALA A 89 0.01 -4.92 -2.38
CA ALA A 89 1.03 -5.28 -1.40
C ALA A 89 1.94 -6.38 -1.97
N GLN A 90 3.26 -6.18 -1.87
CA GLN A 90 4.22 -7.14 -2.41
C GLN A 90 4.05 -8.53 -1.77
N GLY A 91 3.83 -8.59 -0.46
CA GLY A 91 3.62 -9.85 0.24
C GLY A 91 2.33 -10.60 -0.07
N TYR A 92 1.43 -10.03 -0.88
CA TYR A 92 0.27 -10.75 -1.41
C TYR A 92 0.64 -11.66 -2.59
N THR A 93 1.78 -11.42 -3.23
CA THR A 93 2.36 -12.30 -4.26
C THR A 93 3.52 -13.08 -3.64
N ALA A 94 3.22 -14.27 -3.12
CA ALA A 94 4.17 -15.08 -2.34
C ALA A 94 5.51 -15.29 -3.06
N ASN A 95 6.61 -15.16 -2.32
CA ASN A 95 7.99 -15.44 -2.73
C ASN A 95 8.54 -14.59 -3.89
N ARG A 96 7.83 -13.52 -4.30
CA ARG A 96 8.29 -12.68 -5.41
C ARG A 96 9.18 -11.52 -4.98
N PHE A 97 8.95 -10.95 -3.80
CA PHE A 97 9.58 -9.72 -3.32
C PHE A 97 10.31 -9.89 -1.97
N PRO A 98 11.14 -10.92 -1.80
CA PRO A 98 11.75 -11.21 -0.50
C PRO A 98 12.70 -10.11 -0.02
N LEU A 99 13.40 -9.41 -0.92
CA LEU A 99 14.30 -8.30 -0.56
C LEU A 99 13.53 -7.03 -0.21
N THR A 100 12.49 -6.70 -0.98
CA THR A 100 11.62 -5.56 -0.67
C THR A 100 10.94 -5.74 0.69
N GLN A 101 10.50 -6.97 1.01
CA GLN A 101 9.84 -7.27 2.28
C GLN A 101 10.75 -7.18 3.51
N ILE A 102 12.05 -6.94 3.36
CA ILE A 102 12.95 -6.63 4.49
C ILE A 102 12.47 -5.36 5.24
N VAL A 103 11.85 -4.40 4.55
CA VAL A 103 11.24 -3.22 5.21
C VAL A 103 10.07 -3.59 6.12
N GLU A 104 9.44 -4.75 5.90
CA GLU A 104 8.32 -5.26 6.69
C GLU A 104 8.73 -5.91 8.02
N LEU A 105 10.02 -6.10 8.27
CA LEU A 105 10.50 -6.66 9.53
C LEU A 105 10.07 -5.81 10.73
N PRO A 106 9.85 -6.40 11.92
CA PRO A 106 9.35 -5.68 13.08
C PRO A 106 10.16 -4.42 13.41
N GLY A 107 9.48 -3.30 13.61
CA GLY A 107 10.08 -2.06 14.09
C GLY A 107 10.96 -1.30 13.11
N GLN A 108 11.01 -1.67 11.83
CA GLN A 108 11.90 -1.02 10.84
C GLN A 108 11.44 0.37 10.44
N THR A 109 10.16 0.67 10.56
CA THR A 109 9.59 1.95 10.15
C THR A 109 8.99 2.71 11.33
N LYS A 110 9.04 4.05 11.26
CA LYS A 110 8.47 4.93 12.28
C LYS A 110 7.10 5.46 11.86
N SER A 111 6.90 5.61 10.56
CA SER A 111 5.67 6.08 9.93
C SER A 111 5.62 5.54 8.50
N SER A 112 4.50 5.72 7.82
CA SER A 112 4.39 5.41 6.39
C SER A 112 5.34 6.24 5.54
N THR A 113 5.43 7.54 5.80
CA THR A 113 6.35 8.46 5.09
C THR A 113 7.80 8.03 5.26
N HIS A 114 8.22 7.65 6.48
CA HIS A 114 9.56 7.13 6.74
C HIS A 114 9.83 5.81 5.98
N GLY A 115 8.91 4.85 6.05
CA GLY A 115 9.06 3.57 5.36
C GLY A 115 9.05 3.72 3.84
N SER A 116 8.22 4.63 3.31
CA SER A 116 8.15 4.96 1.88
C SER A 116 9.47 5.54 1.37
N CYS A 117 10.09 6.46 2.13
CA CYS A 117 11.42 6.97 1.83
C CYS A 117 12.45 5.83 1.77
N LEU A 118 12.46 4.94 2.77
CA LEU A 118 13.40 3.82 2.84
C LEU A 118 13.27 2.90 1.63
N VAL A 119 12.07 2.38 1.38
CA VAL A 119 11.88 1.37 0.33
C VAL A 119 12.06 1.97 -1.07
N GLN A 120 11.64 3.22 -1.29
CA GLN A 120 11.82 3.88 -2.57
C GLN A 120 13.30 4.22 -2.84
N THR A 121 14.07 4.55 -1.82
CA THR A 121 15.52 4.77 -1.96
C THR A 121 16.23 3.45 -2.27
N LEU A 122 15.87 2.35 -1.62
CA LEU A 122 16.40 1.02 -1.96
C LEU A 122 16.12 0.62 -3.41
N LEU A 123 14.93 0.97 -3.93
CA LEU A 123 14.59 0.76 -5.34
C LEU A 123 15.46 1.63 -6.25
N ALA A 124 15.59 2.91 -5.94
CA ALA A 124 16.36 3.87 -6.75
C ALA A 124 17.87 3.53 -6.77
N ASP A 125 18.41 3.03 -5.66
CA ASP A 125 19.79 2.59 -5.53
C ASP A 125 20.08 1.22 -6.20
N GLY A 126 19.05 0.56 -6.73
CA GLY A 126 19.18 -0.75 -7.40
C GLY A 126 19.22 -1.96 -6.46
N ALA A 127 19.05 -1.77 -5.15
CA ALA A 127 19.19 -2.85 -4.17
C ALA A 127 18.09 -3.93 -4.29
N ILE A 128 16.92 -3.56 -4.83
CA ILE A 128 15.74 -4.43 -4.94
C ILE A 128 15.15 -4.47 -6.36
N ASN A 129 15.81 -3.87 -7.36
CA ASN A 129 15.28 -3.71 -8.73
C ASN A 129 14.94 -5.03 -9.42
N GLN A 130 15.74 -6.06 -9.22
CA GLN A 130 15.59 -7.37 -9.84
C GLN A 130 14.24 -8.04 -9.52
N GLU A 131 13.58 -7.63 -8.44
CA GLU A 131 12.29 -8.17 -8.05
C GLU A 131 11.13 -7.65 -8.94
N TYR A 132 11.40 -6.62 -9.75
CA TYR A 132 10.41 -5.93 -10.60
C TYR A 132 10.64 -6.14 -12.10
N ASP A 133 11.49 -7.08 -12.51
CA ASP A 133 11.86 -7.29 -13.91
C ASP A 133 10.67 -7.56 -14.84
N GLU A 134 9.55 -8.10 -14.33
CA GLU A 134 8.36 -8.41 -15.11
C GLU A 134 7.36 -7.26 -15.24
N SER A 135 7.56 -6.16 -14.50
CA SER A 135 6.69 -4.97 -14.54
C SER A 135 7.52 -3.70 -14.61
N HIS A 136 6.87 -2.54 -14.73
CA HIS A 136 7.50 -1.25 -14.61
C HIS A 136 7.04 -0.58 -13.30
N PRO A 137 7.85 -0.62 -12.21
CA PRO A 137 7.48 -0.01 -10.94
C PRO A 137 7.47 1.52 -11.09
N LEU A 138 6.33 2.15 -10.83
CA LEU A 138 6.23 3.61 -10.80
C LEU A 138 6.80 4.14 -9.48
N PHE A 139 6.40 3.56 -8.38
CA PHE A 139 6.99 3.80 -7.06
C PHE A 139 6.60 2.71 -6.07
N VAL A 140 7.43 2.56 -5.05
CA VAL A 140 7.18 1.71 -3.89
C VAL A 140 6.97 2.57 -2.66
N PHE A 141 6.12 2.14 -1.75
CA PHE A 141 5.77 2.88 -0.53
C PHE A 141 5.36 1.89 0.56
N THR A 142 5.04 2.37 1.76
CA THR A 142 4.61 1.48 2.86
C THR A 142 3.35 2.01 3.53
N THR A 143 2.66 1.14 4.28
CA THR A 143 1.74 1.58 5.33
C THR A 143 2.54 2.17 6.49
N GLY A 144 1.85 2.80 7.44
CA GLY A 144 2.41 3.02 8.78
C GLY A 144 2.70 1.71 9.50
N PRO A 145 3.24 1.77 10.73
CA PRO A 145 3.39 0.60 11.59
C PRO A 145 2.07 -0.14 11.76
N ASN A 146 2.12 -1.46 11.63
CA ASN A 146 0.95 -2.31 11.84
C ASN A 146 0.88 -2.76 13.29
N TYR A 147 -0.31 -2.64 13.83
CA TYR A 147 -0.67 -2.95 15.21
C TYR A 147 -1.66 -4.13 15.26
N LEU A 148 -1.79 -4.75 16.42
CA LEU A 148 -2.81 -5.77 16.61
C LEU A 148 -4.13 -5.13 17.04
N HIS A 149 -5.18 -5.42 16.29
CA HIS A 149 -6.56 -5.06 16.60
C HIS A 149 -7.34 -6.34 16.90
N SER A 150 -7.83 -6.50 18.14
CA SER A 150 -8.42 -7.74 18.63
C SER A 150 -9.80 -7.52 19.23
N LYS A 151 -10.61 -8.59 19.26
CA LYS A 151 -11.96 -8.58 19.81
C LYS A 151 -12.00 -9.32 21.15
N GLY A 152 -12.30 -8.59 22.24
CA GLY A 152 -12.46 -9.15 23.58
C GLY A 152 -11.16 -9.68 24.21
N LYS A 153 -9.99 -9.33 23.65
CA LYS A 153 -8.68 -9.82 24.10
C LYS A 153 -7.65 -8.70 24.14
N ALA A 154 -7.24 -8.33 25.35
CA ALA A 154 -6.12 -7.41 25.57
C ALA A 154 -4.80 -8.17 25.44
N VAL A 155 -3.90 -7.74 24.55
CA VAL A 155 -2.56 -8.31 24.40
C VAL A 155 -1.52 -7.29 24.90
N ARG A 156 -0.83 -7.63 25.99
CA ARG A 156 0.21 -6.80 26.62
C ARG A 156 1.59 -7.45 26.51
N THR A 157 1.60 -8.77 26.53
CA THR A 157 2.80 -9.60 26.50
C THR A 157 2.70 -10.64 25.37
N PRO A 158 3.80 -11.26 24.94
CA PRO A 158 3.73 -12.38 23.98
C PRO A 158 2.84 -13.54 24.47
N ASP A 159 2.80 -13.80 25.77
CA ASP A 159 2.00 -14.87 26.35
C ASP A 159 0.49 -14.68 26.13
N ASP A 160 0.02 -13.44 26.01
CA ASP A 160 -1.39 -13.13 25.75
C ASP A 160 -1.82 -13.52 24.31
N LEU A 161 -0.86 -13.76 23.41
CA LEU A 161 -1.12 -14.23 22.05
C LEU A 161 -1.42 -15.75 21.99
N LYS A 162 -1.12 -16.51 23.06
CA LYS A 162 -1.27 -17.96 23.05
C LYS A 162 -2.69 -18.41 22.67
N GLY A 163 -2.77 -19.23 21.64
CA GLY A 163 -4.02 -19.81 21.13
C GLY A 163 -4.89 -18.86 20.31
N LEU A 164 -4.54 -17.57 20.19
CA LEU A 164 -5.30 -16.62 19.37
C LEU A 164 -5.03 -16.85 17.88
N ARG A 165 -6.08 -16.81 17.07
CA ARG A 165 -6.01 -16.81 15.60
C ARG A 165 -5.85 -15.38 15.13
N ILE A 166 -4.66 -15.03 14.70
CA ILE A 166 -4.32 -13.64 14.33
C ILE A 166 -4.12 -13.55 12.82
N ARG A 167 -4.91 -12.68 12.17
CA ARG A 167 -4.65 -12.37 10.77
C ARG A 167 -3.28 -11.72 10.62
N ARG A 168 -2.47 -12.29 9.73
CA ARG A 168 -1.22 -11.70 9.27
C ARG A 168 -1.35 -11.16 7.85
N PRO A 169 -0.76 -9.97 7.54
CA PRO A 169 -0.79 -9.43 6.18
C PRO A 169 0.09 -10.22 5.21
N THR A 170 1.30 -10.59 5.64
CA THR A 170 2.32 -11.27 4.84
C THR A 170 3.00 -12.37 5.65
N ALA A 171 3.90 -13.13 5.03
CA ALA A 171 4.63 -14.19 5.72
C ALA A 171 5.63 -13.66 6.76
N VAL A 172 6.13 -12.43 6.60
CA VAL A 172 7.20 -11.83 7.42
C VAL A 172 6.91 -11.88 8.92
N VAL A 173 5.67 -11.55 9.32
CA VAL A 173 5.29 -11.52 10.74
C VAL A 173 4.81 -12.89 11.28
N SER A 174 4.77 -13.90 10.41
CA SER A 174 4.21 -15.22 10.74
C SER A 174 4.96 -15.92 11.86
N GLU A 175 6.28 -15.89 11.81
CA GLU A 175 7.14 -16.56 12.77
C GLU A 175 7.04 -15.91 14.16
N LEU A 176 7.11 -14.58 14.25
CA LEU A 176 6.93 -13.87 15.52
C LEU A 176 5.63 -14.26 16.20
N LEU A 177 4.54 -14.33 15.45
CA LEU A 177 3.22 -14.72 15.97
C LEU A 177 3.18 -16.18 16.40
N ALA A 178 3.75 -17.09 15.59
CA ALA A 178 3.78 -18.52 15.89
C ALA A 178 4.65 -18.82 17.12
N ASP A 179 5.80 -18.21 17.24
CA ASP A 179 6.70 -18.32 18.39
C ASP A 179 6.05 -17.85 19.69
N ALA A 180 5.22 -16.81 19.62
CA ALA A 180 4.41 -16.35 20.74
C ALA A 180 3.20 -17.25 21.03
N GLY A 181 3.05 -18.39 20.34
CA GLY A 181 1.98 -19.37 20.55
C GLY A 181 0.64 -19.00 19.89
N SER A 182 0.60 -18.00 19.03
CA SER A 182 -0.56 -17.65 18.21
C SER A 182 -0.70 -18.59 17.02
N GLN A 183 -1.88 -18.59 16.38
CA GLN A 183 -2.15 -19.24 15.11
C GLN A 183 -2.25 -18.17 14.00
N PRO A 184 -1.17 -17.93 13.23
CA PRO A 184 -1.19 -16.90 12.18
C PRO A 184 -2.05 -17.35 10.99
N VAL A 185 -3.03 -16.52 10.61
CA VAL A 185 -3.94 -16.76 9.49
C VAL A 185 -3.66 -15.74 8.37
N GLY A 186 -3.12 -16.22 7.24
CA GLY A 186 -2.79 -15.36 6.10
C GLY A 186 -4.02 -14.98 5.28
N MET A 187 -4.28 -13.67 5.12
CA MET A 187 -5.30 -13.16 4.22
C MET A 187 -5.09 -11.68 3.87
N PRO A 188 -5.56 -11.22 2.69
CA PRO A 188 -5.51 -9.81 2.33
C PRO A 188 -6.48 -8.97 3.19
N ALA A 189 -6.18 -7.68 3.36
CA ALA A 189 -6.95 -6.77 4.21
C ALA A 189 -8.47 -6.76 3.94
N PRO A 190 -8.98 -6.80 2.70
CA PRO A 190 -10.42 -6.79 2.44
C PRO A 190 -11.20 -7.98 3.03
N GLN A 191 -10.53 -9.07 3.41
CA GLN A 191 -11.17 -10.25 4.00
C GLN A 191 -11.23 -10.21 5.53
N THR A 192 -10.51 -9.27 6.16
CA THR A 192 -10.28 -9.26 7.61
C THR A 192 -11.58 -9.03 8.39
N TYR A 193 -12.39 -8.03 8.00
CA TYR A 193 -13.66 -7.72 8.67
C TYR A 193 -14.58 -8.95 8.74
N GLN A 194 -14.80 -9.57 7.58
CA GLN A 194 -15.73 -10.71 7.51
C GLN A 194 -15.22 -11.92 8.28
N SER A 195 -13.90 -12.17 8.24
CA SER A 195 -13.26 -13.27 8.99
C SER A 195 -13.37 -13.06 10.49
N MET A 196 -13.17 -11.83 10.98
CA MET A 196 -13.31 -11.48 12.39
C MET A 196 -14.79 -11.50 12.84
N SER A 197 -15.70 -10.97 12.03
CA SER A 197 -17.14 -10.99 12.30
C SER A 197 -17.70 -12.43 12.45
N ARG A 198 -17.18 -13.36 11.66
CA ARG A 198 -17.57 -14.79 11.70
C ARG A 198 -16.78 -15.60 12.74
N GLY A 199 -15.87 -14.99 13.48
CA GLY A 199 -15.03 -15.68 14.46
C GLY A 199 -14.01 -16.64 13.85
N VAL A 200 -13.60 -16.45 12.58
CA VAL A 200 -12.49 -17.20 11.96
C VAL A 200 -11.15 -16.74 12.53
N ILE A 201 -11.03 -15.45 12.85
CA ILE A 201 -9.89 -14.84 13.52
C ILE A 201 -10.35 -14.09 14.77
N ASP A 202 -9.47 -14.00 15.76
CA ASP A 202 -9.70 -13.29 17.03
C ASP A 202 -9.14 -11.86 16.98
N GLY A 203 -8.23 -11.57 16.03
CA GLY A 203 -7.63 -10.27 15.79
C GLY A 203 -6.93 -10.20 14.44
N GLY A 204 -6.50 -9.00 14.06
CA GLY A 204 -5.76 -8.77 12.83
C GLY A 204 -4.66 -7.72 13.00
N ILE A 205 -3.54 -7.94 12.29
CA ILE A 205 -2.43 -6.99 12.23
C ILE A 205 -2.65 -6.09 11.03
N LEU A 206 -2.88 -4.77 11.27
CA LEU A 206 -3.07 -3.70 10.30
C LEU A 206 -2.49 -2.39 10.85
N SER A 207 -2.26 -1.40 9.99
CA SER A 207 -2.10 -0.01 10.40
C SER A 207 -3.46 0.55 10.87
N TRP A 208 -3.46 1.69 11.53
CA TRP A 208 -4.71 2.36 11.94
C TRP A 208 -5.55 2.79 10.72
N GLU A 209 -4.89 3.23 9.61
CA GLU A 209 -5.55 3.47 8.32
C GLU A 209 -6.26 2.21 7.85
N GLY A 210 -5.55 1.08 7.81
CA GLY A 210 -6.11 -0.20 7.36
C GLY A 210 -7.25 -0.66 8.25
N ALA A 211 -7.14 -0.52 9.58
CA ALA A 211 -8.20 -0.87 10.51
C ALA A 211 -9.47 -0.03 10.28
N LYS A 212 -9.31 1.26 9.97
CA LYS A 212 -10.41 2.16 9.61
C LYS A 212 -10.97 1.83 8.22
N ALA A 213 -10.12 1.79 7.19
CA ALA A 213 -10.55 1.61 5.79
C ALA A 213 -11.28 0.29 5.56
N PHE A 214 -10.85 -0.78 6.24
CA PHE A 214 -11.49 -2.11 6.18
C PHE A 214 -12.41 -2.40 7.36
N ARG A 215 -12.80 -1.35 8.12
CA ARG A 215 -13.81 -1.37 9.17
C ARG A 215 -13.52 -2.29 10.36
N LEU A 216 -12.25 -2.63 10.59
CA LEU A 216 -11.90 -3.49 11.71
C LEU A 216 -12.18 -2.84 13.07
N ASN A 217 -12.09 -1.50 13.15
CA ASN A 217 -12.45 -0.72 14.33
C ASN A 217 -13.93 -0.88 14.75
N ASP A 218 -14.81 -1.33 13.84
CA ASP A 218 -16.22 -1.60 14.16
C ASP A 218 -16.38 -2.90 14.99
N LEU A 219 -15.37 -3.78 14.99
CA LEU A 219 -15.40 -5.10 15.64
C LEU A 219 -14.37 -5.25 16.75
N ALA A 220 -13.21 -4.62 16.59
CA ALA A 220 -12.14 -4.62 17.58
C ALA A 220 -12.47 -3.66 18.73
N ASP A 221 -12.14 -4.06 19.94
CA ASP A 221 -12.32 -3.27 21.16
C ASP A 221 -11.01 -3.12 21.96
N HIS A 222 -9.94 -3.81 21.51
CA HIS A 222 -8.59 -3.73 22.05
C HIS A 222 -7.58 -3.58 20.93
N HIS A 223 -6.62 -2.67 21.13
CA HIS A 223 -5.58 -2.35 20.16
C HIS A 223 -4.23 -2.36 20.86
N THR A 224 -3.29 -3.18 20.36
CA THR A 224 -1.94 -3.25 20.90
C THR A 224 -0.98 -2.54 19.98
N GLU A 225 -0.52 -1.36 20.38
CA GLU A 225 0.49 -0.57 19.68
C GLU A 225 1.88 -1.15 19.97
N PHE A 226 2.21 -2.19 19.22
CA PHE A 226 3.53 -2.76 19.04
C PHE A 226 3.76 -2.84 17.54
N ASN A 227 4.89 -2.33 17.06
CA ASN A 227 5.20 -2.34 15.62
C ASN A 227 5.56 -3.76 15.16
N PHE A 228 4.50 -4.59 14.94
CA PHE A 228 4.67 -5.97 14.50
C PHE A 228 5.33 -6.07 13.13
N ASN A 229 4.98 -5.16 12.26
CA ASN A 229 5.57 -4.99 10.92
C ASN A 229 5.05 -3.71 10.29
N THR A 230 5.53 -3.40 9.10
CA THR A 230 4.88 -2.51 8.14
C THR A 230 4.51 -3.32 6.91
N LEU A 231 3.66 -2.80 6.03
CA LEU A 231 3.31 -3.47 4.78
C LEU A 231 3.91 -2.70 3.60
N SER A 232 4.73 -3.36 2.81
CA SER A 232 5.28 -2.78 1.58
C SER A 232 4.28 -2.88 0.43
N LEU A 233 4.22 -1.82 -0.38
CA LEU A 233 3.26 -1.60 -1.44
C LEU A 233 3.98 -1.10 -2.69
N VAL A 234 3.47 -1.46 -3.85
CA VAL A 234 3.97 -0.96 -5.14
C VAL A 234 2.82 -0.45 -6.00
N MET A 235 2.98 0.73 -6.58
CA MET A 235 2.29 1.11 -7.81
C MET A 235 3.17 0.69 -8.97
N THR A 236 2.65 -0.16 -9.83
CA THR A 236 3.40 -0.69 -10.99
C THR A 236 2.55 -0.68 -12.23
N MET A 237 3.20 -0.56 -13.39
CA MET A 237 2.58 -0.54 -14.70
C MET A 237 2.99 -1.78 -15.50
N ASN A 238 2.12 -2.24 -16.41
CA ASN A 238 2.48 -3.26 -17.39
C ASN A 238 3.65 -2.77 -18.23
N LYS A 239 4.69 -3.60 -18.34
CA LYS A 239 5.96 -3.22 -18.99
C LYS A 239 5.78 -2.92 -20.48
N GLN A 240 4.94 -3.69 -21.17
CA GLN A 240 4.67 -3.47 -22.59
C GLN A 240 3.85 -2.17 -22.79
N THR A 241 2.79 -1.98 -22.00
CA THR A 241 1.98 -0.74 -22.05
C THR A 241 2.85 0.50 -21.83
N TYR A 242 3.79 0.46 -20.85
CA TYR A 242 4.71 1.57 -20.62
C TYR A 242 5.64 1.81 -21.81
N ASN A 243 6.21 0.76 -22.40
CA ASN A 243 7.14 0.87 -23.52
C ASN A 243 6.45 1.36 -24.79
N ASP A 244 5.17 1.07 -24.99
CA ASP A 244 4.37 1.46 -26.15
C ASP A 244 3.88 2.92 -26.08
N LEU A 245 4.04 3.59 -24.91
CA LEU A 245 3.68 5.00 -24.81
C LEU A 245 4.56 5.89 -25.69
N PRO A 246 3.99 6.90 -26.37
CA PRO A 246 4.76 8.00 -26.94
C PRO A 246 5.68 8.64 -25.91
N ASP A 247 6.85 9.11 -26.32
CA ASP A 247 7.89 9.62 -25.40
C ASP A 247 7.40 10.74 -24.49
N ASP A 248 6.58 11.64 -24.99
CA ASP A 248 6.02 12.74 -24.23
C ASP A 248 4.97 12.28 -23.21
N LEU A 249 4.17 11.24 -23.53
CA LEU A 249 3.24 10.63 -22.60
C LEU A 249 3.95 9.73 -21.56
N ARG A 250 5.04 9.08 -21.96
CA ARG A 250 5.92 8.36 -21.04
C ARG A 250 6.49 9.31 -20.00
N GLN A 251 6.95 10.49 -20.41
CA GLN A 251 7.44 11.52 -19.49
C GLN A 251 6.37 11.99 -18.51
N VAL A 252 5.09 12.05 -18.92
CA VAL A 252 3.98 12.33 -17.98
C VAL A 252 3.91 11.26 -16.90
N ILE A 253 3.99 9.97 -17.27
CA ILE A 253 3.99 8.87 -16.30
C ILE A 253 5.20 8.96 -15.36
N ASP A 254 6.40 9.20 -15.88
CA ASP A 254 7.63 9.33 -15.10
C ASP A 254 7.56 10.47 -14.10
N ASN A 255 6.94 11.60 -14.45
CA ASN A 255 6.69 12.73 -13.54
C ASN A 255 5.66 12.41 -12.45
N HIS A 256 4.89 11.32 -12.61
CA HIS A 256 3.93 10.81 -11.63
C HIS A 256 4.45 9.54 -10.92
N ALA A 257 5.76 9.38 -10.85
CA ALA A 257 6.46 8.24 -10.27
C ALA A 257 7.52 8.67 -9.24
N GLY A 258 8.27 7.71 -8.72
CA GLY A 258 9.47 7.92 -7.89
C GLY A 258 9.19 8.46 -6.49
N LEU A 259 10.23 9.06 -5.90
CA LEU A 259 10.24 9.45 -4.48
C LEU A 259 9.12 10.43 -4.11
N THR A 260 8.83 11.40 -4.98
CA THR A 260 7.78 12.40 -4.72
C THR A 260 6.41 11.75 -4.48
N TRP A 261 6.02 10.79 -5.30
CA TRP A 261 4.74 10.11 -5.17
C TRP A 261 4.75 9.02 -4.09
N SER A 262 5.89 8.40 -3.86
CA SER A 262 6.10 7.52 -2.71
C SER A 262 5.84 8.26 -1.39
N ILE A 263 6.46 9.43 -1.20
CA ILE A 263 6.28 10.28 0.00
C ILE A 263 4.84 10.78 0.12
N LYS A 264 4.24 11.33 -0.94
CA LYS A 264 2.83 11.77 -0.93
C LYS A 264 1.88 10.66 -0.50
N SER A 265 2.13 9.42 -0.95
CA SER A 265 1.33 8.27 -0.55
C SER A 265 1.53 7.95 0.94
N GLY A 266 2.77 8.05 1.43
CA GLY A 266 3.10 7.90 2.84
C GLY A 266 2.41 8.94 3.72
N GLU A 267 2.44 10.22 3.33
CA GLU A 267 1.78 11.32 4.06
C GLU A 267 0.27 11.10 4.20
N VAL A 268 -0.39 10.64 3.15
CA VAL A 268 -1.83 10.33 3.19
C VAL A 268 -2.10 9.16 4.14
N MET A 269 -1.26 8.13 4.13
CA MET A 269 -1.37 7.00 5.06
C MET A 269 -1.19 7.44 6.52
N ASP A 270 -0.16 8.25 6.82
CA ASP A 270 0.13 8.75 8.18
C ASP A 270 -1.00 9.64 8.71
N ALA A 271 -1.57 10.50 7.85
CA ALA A 271 -2.74 11.30 8.21
C ALA A 271 -3.95 10.42 8.55
N GLU A 272 -4.17 9.36 7.79
CA GLU A 272 -5.28 8.43 8.03
C GLU A 272 -5.04 7.49 9.21
N ASP A 273 -3.80 7.14 9.52
CA ASP A 273 -3.44 6.44 10.76
C ASP A 273 -3.85 7.27 11.98
N THR A 274 -3.58 8.57 11.96
CA THR A 274 -4.02 9.50 13.03
C THR A 274 -5.54 9.46 13.17
N VAL A 275 -6.29 9.61 12.08
CA VAL A 275 -7.76 9.57 12.08
C VAL A 275 -8.30 8.22 12.55
N GLY A 276 -7.69 7.11 12.12
CA GLY A 276 -8.10 5.76 12.53
C GLY A 276 -7.93 5.52 14.02
N ARG A 277 -6.80 6.01 14.60
CA ARG A 277 -6.54 5.95 16.02
C ARG A 277 -7.51 6.84 16.85
N GLU A 278 -7.74 8.06 16.39
CA GLU A 278 -8.70 8.98 17.04
C GLU A 278 -10.12 8.42 17.04
N GLN A 279 -10.52 7.71 15.98
CA GLN A 279 -11.81 7.02 15.93
C GLN A 279 -11.92 5.96 17.05
N ALA A 280 -10.90 5.15 17.26
CA ALA A 280 -10.88 4.15 18.33
C ALA A 280 -10.96 4.81 19.72
N VAL A 281 -10.23 5.92 19.94
CA VAL A 281 -10.32 6.72 21.19
C VAL A 281 -11.74 7.26 21.40
N ALA A 282 -12.35 7.83 20.37
CA ALA A 282 -13.71 8.37 20.42
C ALA A 282 -14.78 7.30 20.73
N GLN A 283 -14.51 6.06 20.34
CA GLN A 283 -15.35 4.89 20.64
C GLN A 283 -15.06 4.26 22.00
N ASN A 284 -14.18 4.85 22.83
CA ASN A 284 -13.73 4.35 24.13
C ASN A 284 -13.12 2.94 24.06
N GLN A 285 -12.47 2.60 22.95
CA GLN A 285 -11.77 1.33 22.79
C GLN A 285 -10.45 1.35 23.58
N THR A 286 -10.00 0.17 24.01
CA THR A 286 -8.78 0.05 24.81
C THR A 286 -7.54 0.09 23.94
N ILE A 287 -6.69 1.10 24.12
CA ILE A 287 -5.38 1.19 23.44
C ILE A 287 -4.28 0.83 24.43
N ILE A 288 -3.44 -0.11 24.05
CA ILE A 288 -2.31 -0.64 24.82
C ILE A 288 -1.04 -0.33 24.06
N THR A 289 -0.24 0.60 24.57
CA THR A 289 1.08 0.90 23.99
C THR A 289 2.14 0.07 24.71
N ILE A 290 2.90 -0.73 23.96
CA ILE A 290 4.01 -1.53 24.49
C ILE A 290 5.20 -0.61 24.72
N GLU A 291 5.55 -0.42 25.99
CA GLU A 291 6.67 0.42 26.40
C GLU A 291 7.97 -0.09 25.78
N ASN A 292 8.81 0.83 25.28
CA ASN A 292 10.04 0.56 24.53
C ASN A 292 9.86 -0.21 23.20
N GLY A 293 8.64 -0.45 22.74
CA GLY A 293 8.32 -1.09 21.47
C GLY A 293 9.08 -2.39 21.26
N ILE A 294 9.76 -2.52 20.13
CA ILE A 294 10.56 -3.74 19.79
C ILE A 294 11.74 -4.01 20.73
N ASN A 295 12.16 -3.03 21.53
CA ASN A 295 13.20 -3.18 22.55
C ASN A 295 12.64 -3.57 23.93
N ASN A 296 11.31 -3.77 24.03
CA ASN A 296 10.71 -4.27 25.25
C ASN A 296 11.30 -5.65 25.61
N PRO A 297 11.77 -5.88 26.85
CA PRO A 297 12.47 -7.11 27.23
C PRO A 297 11.68 -8.40 26.96
N GLN A 298 10.35 -8.34 27.04
CA GLN A 298 9.48 -9.51 26.80
C GLN A 298 9.30 -9.82 25.31
N TRP A 299 9.40 -8.81 24.43
CA TRP A 299 9.17 -8.94 22.99
C TRP A 299 10.47 -9.08 22.18
N LYS A 300 11.59 -8.56 22.73
CA LYS A 300 12.84 -8.42 21.98
C LYS A 300 13.36 -9.74 21.42
N GLU A 301 13.32 -10.81 22.18
CA GLU A 301 13.79 -12.13 21.72
C GLU A 301 13.01 -12.64 20.51
N PHE A 302 11.68 -12.45 20.51
CA PHE A 302 10.81 -12.83 19.39
C PHE A 302 11.12 -12.00 18.14
N VAL A 303 11.35 -10.69 18.31
CA VAL A 303 11.72 -9.77 17.22
C VAL A 303 13.06 -10.15 16.62
N ASP A 304 14.09 -10.35 17.46
CA ASP A 304 15.45 -10.67 17.01
C ASP A 304 15.46 -12.00 16.24
N ARG A 305 14.75 -13.02 16.76
CA ARG A 305 14.65 -14.33 16.13
C ARG A 305 13.94 -14.25 14.78
N ALA A 306 12.75 -13.66 14.72
CA ALA A 306 12.00 -13.50 13.49
C ALA A 306 12.79 -12.72 12.43
N THR A 307 13.51 -11.65 12.85
CA THR A 307 14.35 -10.86 11.95
C THR A 307 15.50 -11.69 11.39
N ASN A 308 16.27 -12.37 12.26
CA ASN A 308 17.43 -13.16 11.81
C ASN A 308 17.01 -14.33 10.91
N ASN A 309 15.98 -15.06 11.30
CA ASN A 309 15.48 -16.20 10.54
C ASN A 309 14.97 -15.78 9.15
N TYR A 310 14.26 -14.63 9.06
CA TYR A 310 13.84 -14.10 7.77
C TYR A 310 15.05 -13.78 6.87
N LEU A 311 16.06 -13.08 7.40
CA LEU A 311 17.25 -12.72 6.65
C LEU A 311 18.05 -13.95 6.22
N ASP A 312 18.12 -14.98 7.06
CA ASP A 312 18.79 -16.24 6.74
C ASP A 312 18.02 -17.06 5.71
N GLN A 313 16.70 -17.10 5.80
CA GLN A 313 15.83 -17.78 4.84
C GLN A 313 15.90 -17.14 3.44
N VAL A 314 15.91 -15.83 3.36
CA VAL A 314 16.04 -15.10 2.08
C VAL A 314 17.45 -15.29 1.52
N GLY A 315 18.48 -15.26 2.40
CA GLY A 315 19.88 -15.47 2.01
C GLY A 315 20.41 -14.42 1.04
N GLY A 316 21.44 -14.76 0.26
CA GLY A 316 22.02 -13.90 -0.77
C GLY A 316 22.29 -12.47 -0.28
N PRO A 317 21.75 -11.42 -0.94
CA PRO A 317 21.99 -10.03 -0.57
C PRO A 317 21.15 -9.52 0.61
N ALA A 318 20.27 -10.34 1.21
CA ALA A 318 19.31 -9.90 2.21
C ALA A 318 19.91 -9.10 3.38
N ARG A 319 21.01 -9.61 3.96
CA ARG A 319 21.69 -8.91 5.06
C ARG A 319 22.30 -7.57 4.61
N ASN A 320 22.79 -7.49 3.37
CA ASN A 320 23.33 -6.23 2.82
C ASN A 320 22.21 -5.21 2.61
N VAL A 321 21.06 -5.63 2.06
CA VAL A 321 19.87 -4.78 1.90
C VAL A 321 19.38 -4.30 3.27
N TYR A 322 19.32 -5.19 4.26
CA TYR A 322 18.95 -4.81 5.63
C TYR A 322 19.90 -3.77 6.22
N LEU A 323 21.23 -3.96 6.10
CA LEU A 323 22.22 -3.01 6.60
C LEU A 323 22.18 -1.67 5.86
N GLN A 324 21.93 -1.68 4.54
CA GLN A 324 21.71 -0.46 3.75
C GLN A 324 20.47 0.29 4.24
N MET A 325 19.37 -0.41 4.44
CA MET A 325 18.13 0.17 4.98
C MET A 325 18.35 0.82 6.36
N GLN A 326 19.09 0.15 7.27
CA GLN A 326 19.42 0.72 8.58
C GLN A 326 20.22 2.03 8.48
N LYS A 327 21.15 2.12 7.54
CA LYS A 327 21.91 3.37 7.27
C LYS A 327 21.00 4.46 6.74
N LEU A 328 20.11 4.14 5.81
CA LEU A 328 19.15 5.07 5.20
C LEU A 328 18.15 5.61 6.23
N SER A 329 17.81 4.85 7.28
CA SER A 329 16.85 5.25 8.31
C SER A 329 17.18 6.58 8.99
N ASN A 330 18.47 6.96 9.04
CA ASN A 330 18.90 8.25 9.57
C ASN A 330 18.78 9.40 8.57
N SER A 331 18.80 9.12 7.26
CA SER A 331 18.65 10.12 6.19
C SER A 331 17.20 10.33 5.77
N CYS A 332 16.34 9.33 5.93
CA CYS A 332 14.89 9.44 5.76
C CYS A 332 14.21 10.13 6.96
N LYS A 333 14.81 11.21 7.48
CA LYS A 333 14.20 12.06 8.51
C LYS A 333 13.22 13.02 7.82
N ILE A 334 11.97 12.63 7.76
CA ILE A 334 10.88 13.45 7.21
C ILE A 334 9.91 13.73 8.36
#